data_2fad954181a548a65671fb16317f95d6
#
_entry.id   2fad954181a548a65671fb16317f95d6
#
_cell.length_a   1.000
_cell.length_b   1.000
_cell.length_c   1.000
_cell.angle_alpha   90.00
_cell.angle_beta   90.00
_cell.angle_gamma   90.00
#
_symmetry.space_group_name_H-M   'P 1'
#
loop_
_entity.id
_entity.type
_entity.pdbx_description
1 polymer ?
#
loop_
_entity_poly.entity_id
_entity_poly.type
_entity_poly.pdbx_seq_one_letter_code
_entity_poly.pdbx_strand_id
1 'polypeptide(L)'
;MSYKLIVENYGKIEKAELEVAPLTLFVGDNNSGKSYLLSLLWALFSGEENGILYRGMDELLEKKFPKFYSGFMDILADDEVDEKYIVTDEQELLRIMNELFLLNKDDFVRSIFNYEGMSIGKIELKKGTNHHYKIKSEKMEEGRREIRVFCDEKPGWQMGFSFLTKEKMEKFIIDRVVRQMTMFLLDSGRSRNSSFYLPAARTGFMLAKNTINQVGRKRAFDWEIILDEEHKTADVSPFPKSIIHFWDAMDNLNLENEKEIYKKLIDWINDNMTNGNIECVDHNSGNIQYIPNGMESGIPLRATSGVVTELTPLILLLKYARHLREICYEEPEMCLHPQLQYQMARLIIRMVNSKINIVASTHSDIIIQHINNMCQMCGADADDKTLERMGLDREDLISVDKIAVYQFKGNAGKTRVERILPEDNTFKVPSFMDALKNILNKTIAVSDIVYGEDD
;
A
#
# COMPACT_ATOMS: atom_id res chain seq x y z
N MET A 1 -9.43 -11.18 5.12
CA MET A 1 -8.95 -10.12 6.02
C MET A 1 -10.17 -9.46 6.62
N SER A 2 -10.21 -9.27 7.91
CA SER A 2 -11.43 -8.69 8.49
C SER A 2 -11.11 -7.73 9.64
N TYR A 3 -10.27 -6.75 9.39
CA TYR A 3 -10.24 -5.58 10.26
C TYR A 3 -10.99 -4.42 9.61
N LYS A 4 -11.58 -3.59 10.46
CA LYS A 4 -12.26 -2.36 10.07
C LYS A 4 -11.46 -1.18 10.61
N LEU A 5 -11.01 -0.31 9.71
CA LEU A 5 -10.36 0.95 10.04
C LEU A 5 -11.40 2.06 10.07
N ILE A 6 -11.51 2.76 11.18
CA ILE A 6 -12.39 3.93 11.35
C ILE A 6 -11.52 5.17 11.41
N VAL A 7 -11.82 6.13 10.55
CA VAL A 7 -11.14 7.42 10.43
C VAL A 7 -12.16 8.54 10.49
N GLU A 8 -11.92 9.57 11.33
CA GLU A 8 -12.78 10.73 11.42
C GLU A 8 -11.95 12.02 11.41
N ASN A 9 -12.47 13.05 10.72
CA ASN A 9 -11.84 14.38 10.61
C ASN A 9 -10.37 14.32 10.16
N TYR A 10 -10.12 13.72 9.01
CA TYR A 10 -8.80 13.58 8.40
C TYR A 10 -8.70 14.35 7.10
N GLY A 11 -8.06 15.50 7.12
CA GLY A 11 -8.10 16.44 6.02
C GLY A 11 -9.54 16.85 5.68
N LYS A 12 -9.99 16.56 4.47
CA LYS A 12 -11.39 16.77 4.05
C LYS A 12 -12.34 15.66 4.48
N ILE A 13 -11.82 14.52 4.91
CA ILE A 13 -12.63 13.35 5.23
C ILE A 13 -13.31 13.57 6.58
N GLU A 14 -14.64 13.66 6.57
CA GLU A 14 -15.44 13.74 7.79
C GLU A 14 -15.45 12.40 8.53
N LYS A 15 -15.75 11.34 7.79
CA LYS A 15 -15.78 9.96 8.30
C LYS A 15 -15.52 8.94 7.19
N ALA A 16 -14.73 7.92 7.52
CA ALA A 16 -14.53 6.72 6.70
C ALA A 16 -14.53 5.49 7.60
N GLU A 17 -15.20 4.43 7.15
CA GLU A 17 -15.14 3.10 7.75
C GLU A 17 -14.70 2.13 6.66
N LEU A 18 -13.51 1.61 6.76
CA LEU A 18 -12.86 0.80 5.72
C LEU A 18 -12.65 -0.64 6.17
N GLU A 19 -13.10 -1.59 5.37
CA GLU A 19 -12.71 -2.98 5.41
C GLU A 19 -11.84 -3.24 4.17
N VAL A 20 -10.56 -3.56 4.38
CA VAL A 20 -9.63 -3.77 3.28
C VAL A 20 -9.81 -5.19 2.75
N ALA A 21 -10.11 -5.29 1.46
CA ALA A 21 -10.21 -6.55 0.71
C ALA A 21 -8.96 -6.77 -0.15
N PRO A 22 -8.74 -7.96 -0.71
CA PRO A 22 -7.64 -8.20 -1.65
C PRO A 22 -7.56 -7.19 -2.79
N LEU A 23 -8.71 -6.71 -3.28
CA LEU A 23 -8.84 -5.54 -4.15
C LEU A 23 -9.71 -4.50 -3.47
N THR A 24 -9.14 -3.36 -3.14
CA THR A 24 -9.87 -2.22 -2.54
C THR A 24 -9.76 -1.02 -3.48
N LEU A 25 -10.91 -0.46 -3.88
CA LEU A 25 -10.97 0.64 -4.83
C LEU A 25 -11.57 1.89 -4.20
N PHE A 26 -10.89 3.01 -4.32
CA PHE A 26 -11.34 4.33 -3.94
C PHE A 26 -11.75 5.10 -5.18
N VAL A 27 -13.04 5.43 -5.30
CA VAL A 27 -13.65 6.11 -6.44
C VAL A 27 -14.30 7.42 -5.99
N GLY A 28 -14.50 8.35 -6.91
CA GLY A 28 -15.17 9.63 -6.63
C GLY A 28 -14.40 10.84 -7.14
N ASP A 29 -14.86 12.03 -6.77
CA ASP A 29 -14.41 13.30 -7.31
C ASP A 29 -12.93 13.58 -7.03
N ASN A 30 -12.35 14.46 -7.88
CA ASN A 30 -11.01 15.00 -7.64
C ASN A 30 -10.96 15.75 -6.30
N ASN A 31 -9.80 15.72 -5.65
CA ASN A 31 -9.57 16.42 -4.39
C ASN A 31 -10.56 16.03 -3.26
N SER A 32 -11.06 14.80 -3.26
CA SER A 32 -11.97 14.26 -2.25
C SER A 32 -11.27 13.57 -1.08
N GLY A 33 -9.94 13.46 -1.10
CA GLY A 33 -9.16 12.85 -0.03
C GLY A 33 -8.79 11.37 -0.24
N LYS A 34 -8.97 10.81 -1.46
CA LYS A 34 -8.57 9.43 -1.78
C LYS A 34 -7.10 9.17 -1.48
N SER A 35 -6.19 10.04 -1.95
CA SER A 35 -4.75 9.93 -1.68
C SER A 35 -4.41 10.04 -0.20
N TYR A 36 -5.18 10.77 0.60
CA TYR A 36 -4.98 10.83 2.05
C TYR A 36 -5.21 9.48 2.70
N LEU A 37 -6.34 8.82 2.40
CA LEU A 37 -6.61 7.48 2.94
C LEU A 37 -5.66 6.44 2.36
N LEU A 38 -5.28 6.55 1.11
CA LEU A 38 -4.31 5.63 0.49
C LEU A 38 -2.94 5.73 1.18
N SER A 39 -2.44 6.95 1.40
CA SER A 39 -1.18 7.18 2.13
C SER A 39 -1.26 6.72 3.59
N LEU A 40 -2.41 6.88 4.26
CA LEU A 40 -2.62 6.39 5.62
C LEU A 40 -2.57 4.85 5.67
N LEU A 41 -3.26 4.17 4.75
CA LEU A 41 -3.23 2.70 4.66
C LEU A 41 -1.82 2.20 4.36
N TRP A 42 -1.13 2.81 3.37
CA TRP A 42 0.27 2.47 3.10
C TRP A 42 1.14 2.62 4.35
N ALA A 43 1.04 3.72 5.09
CA ALA A 43 1.82 3.94 6.30
C ALA A 43 1.53 2.91 7.39
N LEU A 44 0.27 2.45 7.51
CA LEU A 44 -0.10 1.37 8.44
C LEU A 44 0.48 0.02 8.01
N PHE A 45 0.53 -0.26 6.70
CA PHE A 45 0.99 -1.55 6.16
C PHE A 45 2.53 -1.62 6.03
N SER A 46 3.20 -0.52 5.77
CA SER A 46 4.66 -0.50 5.54
C SER A 46 5.48 -0.86 6.78
N GLY A 47 4.95 -0.59 7.97
CA GLY A 47 5.58 -0.95 9.25
C GLY A 47 6.89 -0.23 9.57
N GLU A 48 7.61 0.28 8.60
CA GLU A 48 8.88 1.00 8.80
C GLU A 48 8.66 2.45 9.22
N GLU A 49 7.67 3.11 8.66
CA GLU A 49 7.29 4.48 8.96
C GLU A 49 6.59 4.63 10.32
N ASN A 50 6.23 3.51 10.95
CA ASN A 50 5.45 3.48 12.18
C ASN A 50 6.25 3.81 13.47
N GLY A 51 7.55 4.18 13.38
CA GLY A 51 8.32 4.54 14.57
C GLY A 51 7.68 5.62 15.44
N ILE A 52 7.01 6.59 14.81
CA ILE A 52 6.29 7.66 15.50
C ILE A 52 5.06 7.12 16.23
N LEU A 53 4.34 6.18 15.62
CA LEU A 53 3.15 5.59 16.21
C LEU A 53 3.42 4.87 17.54
N TYR A 54 4.63 4.33 17.71
CA TYR A 54 5.03 3.59 18.91
C TYR A 54 5.79 4.44 19.95
N ARG A 55 5.85 5.77 19.79
CA ARG A 55 6.44 6.65 20.82
C ARG A 55 5.68 6.54 22.13
N GLY A 56 6.41 6.47 23.25
CA GLY A 56 5.83 6.37 24.59
C GLY A 56 5.13 5.04 24.87
N MET A 57 5.36 4.00 24.04
CA MET A 57 4.72 2.69 24.21
C MET A 57 5.05 2.05 25.57
N ASP A 58 6.30 2.11 26.03
CA ASP A 58 6.71 1.53 27.33
C ASP A 58 5.87 2.08 28.47
N GLU A 59 5.78 3.41 28.56
CA GLU A 59 4.97 4.09 29.58
C GLU A 59 3.48 3.78 29.46
N LEU A 60 3.00 3.67 28.22
CA LEU A 60 1.60 3.29 27.94
C LEU A 60 1.30 1.88 28.45
N LEU A 61 2.18 0.91 28.11
CA LEU A 61 2.01 -0.48 28.53
C LEU A 61 2.08 -0.62 30.03
N GLU A 62 3.08 0.00 30.69
CA GLU A 62 3.22 -0.03 32.14
C GLU A 62 1.96 0.52 32.84
N LYS A 63 1.44 1.66 32.37
CA LYS A 63 0.30 2.34 33.02
C LYS A 63 -1.05 1.70 32.72
N LYS A 64 -1.32 1.34 31.46
CA LYS A 64 -2.65 0.90 31.01
C LYS A 64 -2.78 -0.62 30.85
N PHE A 65 -1.67 -1.33 30.65
CA PHE A 65 -1.63 -2.77 30.42
C PHE A 65 -0.61 -3.47 31.35
N PRO A 66 -0.68 -3.25 32.68
CA PRO A 66 0.36 -3.67 33.63
C PRO A 66 0.57 -5.20 33.64
N LYS A 67 -0.48 -5.98 33.40
CA LYS A 67 -0.38 -7.46 33.32
C LYS A 67 0.41 -7.91 32.10
N PHE A 68 0.14 -7.32 30.93
CA PHE A 68 0.88 -7.58 29.70
C PHE A 68 2.34 -7.15 29.85
N TYR A 69 2.58 -5.94 30.40
CA TYR A 69 3.91 -5.40 30.61
C TYR A 69 4.73 -6.25 31.61
N SER A 70 4.19 -6.59 32.78
CA SER A 70 4.90 -7.43 33.75
C SER A 70 5.17 -8.83 33.21
N GLY A 71 4.22 -9.47 32.55
CA GLY A 71 4.45 -10.76 31.90
C GLY A 71 5.53 -10.70 30.82
N PHE A 72 5.60 -9.56 30.09
CA PHE A 72 6.65 -9.35 29.10
C PHE A 72 8.02 -9.17 29.75
N MET A 73 8.11 -8.40 30.83
CA MET A 73 9.35 -8.24 31.61
C MET A 73 9.81 -9.56 32.20
N ASP A 74 8.88 -10.41 32.64
CA ASP A 74 9.20 -11.74 33.19
C ASP A 74 9.83 -12.66 32.14
N ILE A 75 9.37 -12.64 30.88
CA ILE A 75 9.98 -13.46 29.81
C ILE A 75 11.34 -12.93 29.35
N LEU A 76 11.64 -11.65 29.61
CA LEU A 76 12.95 -11.04 29.32
C LEU A 76 13.93 -11.18 30.50
N ALA A 77 13.48 -11.52 31.70
CA ALA A 77 14.35 -11.65 32.86
C ALA A 77 15.41 -12.74 32.62
N ASP A 78 16.67 -12.38 32.93
CA ASP A 78 17.82 -13.29 32.85
C ASP A 78 17.85 -14.15 34.12
N ASP A 79 17.16 -15.29 34.07
CA ASP A 79 17.15 -16.28 35.10
C ASP A 79 17.51 -17.68 34.53
N GLU A 80 17.54 -18.68 35.40
CA GLU A 80 17.92 -20.05 35.04
C GLU A 80 16.82 -20.82 34.28
N VAL A 81 15.66 -20.17 34.00
CA VAL A 81 14.54 -20.85 33.35
C VAL A 81 14.77 -20.90 31.83
N ASP A 82 14.78 -22.12 31.29
CA ASP A 82 15.07 -22.35 29.88
C ASP A 82 13.97 -21.80 28.95
N GLU A 83 12.73 -21.88 29.38
CA GLU A 83 11.55 -21.49 28.57
C GLU A 83 10.54 -20.69 29.38
N LYS A 84 10.12 -19.54 28.86
CA LYS A 84 9.06 -18.71 29.43
C LYS A 84 8.10 -18.26 28.32
N TYR A 85 6.84 -18.02 28.67
CA TYR A 85 5.88 -17.50 27.70
C TYR A 85 4.81 -16.65 28.36
N ILE A 86 4.21 -15.77 27.56
CA ILE A 86 2.95 -15.09 27.86
C ILE A 86 1.93 -15.39 26.75
N VAL A 87 0.68 -15.35 27.11
CA VAL A 87 -0.44 -15.48 26.18
C VAL A 87 -1.28 -14.21 26.25
N THR A 88 -1.64 -13.69 25.09
CA THR A 88 -2.55 -12.56 24.94
C THR A 88 -3.54 -12.85 23.82
N ASP A 89 -4.63 -12.14 23.79
CA ASP A 89 -5.62 -12.26 22.72
C ASP A 89 -5.60 -11.05 21.79
N GLU A 90 -6.25 -11.21 20.65
CA GLU A 90 -6.36 -10.18 19.62
C GLU A 90 -7.05 -8.92 20.14
N GLN A 91 -8.00 -9.04 21.06
CA GLN A 91 -8.73 -7.89 21.62
C GLN A 91 -7.83 -7.03 22.54
N GLU A 92 -6.91 -7.65 23.28
CA GLU A 92 -5.93 -6.93 24.07
C GLU A 92 -4.95 -6.16 23.16
N LEU A 93 -4.46 -6.80 22.09
CA LEU A 93 -3.59 -6.15 21.11
C LEU A 93 -4.30 -5.00 20.39
N LEU A 94 -5.58 -5.14 20.03
CA LEU A 94 -6.38 -4.07 19.44
C LEU A 94 -6.53 -2.89 20.41
N ARG A 95 -6.73 -3.15 21.70
CA ARG A 95 -6.76 -2.09 22.71
C ARG A 95 -5.42 -1.37 22.81
N ILE A 96 -4.31 -2.10 22.86
CA ILE A 96 -2.95 -1.50 22.86
C ILE A 96 -2.77 -0.62 21.63
N MET A 97 -3.12 -1.12 20.45
CA MET A 97 -2.97 -0.37 19.19
C MET A 97 -3.84 0.89 19.14
N ASN A 98 -5.09 0.80 19.59
CA ASN A 98 -5.99 1.95 19.63
C ASN A 98 -5.54 3.02 20.64
N GLU A 99 -4.93 2.63 21.75
CA GLU A 99 -4.31 3.55 22.70
C GLU A 99 -3.05 4.22 22.13
N LEU A 100 -2.25 3.50 21.36
CA LEU A 100 -1.11 4.07 20.62
C LEU A 100 -1.58 5.08 19.57
N PHE A 101 -2.67 4.80 18.85
CA PHE A 101 -3.30 5.76 17.95
C PHE A 101 -3.76 7.01 18.72
N LEU A 102 -4.45 6.83 19.82
CA LEU A 102 -4.92 7.96 20.62
C LEU A 102 -3.76 8.87 21.08
N LEU A 103 -2.64 8.26 21.44
CA LEU A 103 -1.45 8.99 21.92
C LEU A 103 -0.73 9.74 20.78
N ASN A 104 -0.57 9.11 19.61
CA ASN A 104 0.39 9.55 18.59
C ASN A 104 -0.26 9.92 17.24
N LYS A 105 -1.60 9.90 17.11
CA LYS A 105 -2.32 10.03 15.83
C LYS A 105 -1.93 11.26 15.01
N ASP A 106 -1.80 12.43 15.65
CA ASP A 106 -1.51 13.69 14.94
C ASP A 106 -0.05 13.72 14.46
N ASP A 107 0.90 13.33 15.30
CA ASP A 107 2.31 13.22 14.89
C ASP A 107 2.51 12.18 13.80
N PHE A 108 1.76 11.07 13.86
CA PHE A 108 1.79 10.03 12.85
C PHE A 108 1.33 10.56 11.49
N VAL A 109 0.17 11.24 11.40
CA VAL A 109 -0.32 11.76 10.12
C VAL A 109 0.51 12.95 9.62
N ARG A 110 1.02 13.82 10.48
CA ARG A 110 1.99 14.86 10.12
C ARG A 110 3.22 14.26 9.47
N SER A 111 3.74 13.19 10.03
CA SER A 111 4.91 12.52 9.48
C SER A 111 4.69 11.92 8.09
N ILE A 112 3.48 11.40 7.79
CA ILE A 112 3.15 10.84 6.46
C ILE A 112 3.29 11.91 5.37
N PHE A 113 2.84 13.15 5.67
CA PHE A 113 2.84 14.24 4.68
C PHE A 113 3.99 15.21 4.82
N ASN A 114 4.87 15.03 5.83
CA ASN A 114 5.87 16.04 6.19
C ASN A 114 5.26 17.44 6.33
N TYR A 115 4.06 17.53 6.95
CA TYR A 115 3.30 18.76 7.05
C TYR A 115 2.66 18.92 8.44
N GLU A 116 3.08 19.96 9.18
CA GLU A 116 2.63 20.26 10.53
C GLU A 116 1.13 20.59 10.64
N GLY A 117 0.53 21.13 9.58
CA GLY A 117 -0.91 21.45 9.54
C GLY A 117 -1.83 20.23 9.41
N MET A 118 -1.28 19.01 9.32
CA MET A 118 -2.08 17.80 9.22
C MET A 118 -2.55 17.31 10.58
N SER A 119 -3.81 16.92 10.67
CA SER A 119 -4.41 16.36 11.88
C SER A 119 -5.46 15.31 11.56
N ILE A 120 -5.78 14.47 12.55
CA ILE A 120 -6.82 13.45 12.46
C ILE A 120 -7.62 13.41 13.76
N GLY A 121 -8.95 13.49 13.67
CA GLY A 121 -9.82 13.45 14.84
C GLY A 121 -9.82 12.07 15.51
N LYS A 122 -9.97 11.03 14.71
CA LYS A 122 -10.00 9.63 15.18
C LYS A 122 -9.34 8.70 14.19
N ILE A 123 -8.59 7.73 14.72
CA ILE A 123 -8.16 6.51 14.03
C ILE A 123 -8.39 5.35 15.01
N GLU A 124 -9.11 4.32 14.55
CA GLU A 124 -9.46 3.16 15.36
C GLU A 124 -9.48 1.91 14.51
N LEU A 125 -8.91 0.82 15.03
CA LEU A 125 -9.02 -0.51 14.44
C LEU A 125 -10.05 -1.33 15.21
N LYS A 126 -10.89 -2.06 14.44
CA LYS A 126 -11.79 -3.09 14.95
C LYS A 126 -11.61 -4.37 14.18
N LYS A 127 -11.70 -5.50 14.85
CA LYS A 127 -11.64 -6.82 14.23
C LYS A 127 -12.67 -7.74 14.88
N GLY A 128 -13.31 -8.58 14.07
CA GLY A 128 -14.35 -9.50 14.53
C GLY A 128 -13.85 -10.92 14.86
N THR A 129 -12.57 -11.19 14.59
CA THR A 129 -11.90 -12.45 14.91
C THR A 129 -11.29 -12.40 16.31
N ASN A 130 -11.00 -13.54 16.90
CA ASN A 130 -10.37 -13.62 18.22
C ASN A 130 -9.24 -14.66 18.15
N HIS A 131 -8.09 -14.23 17.62
CA HIS A 131 -6.88 -15.05 17.60
C HIS A 131 -6.15 -14.98 18.94
N HIS A 132 -5.45 -16.06 19.28
CA HIS A 132 -4.59 -16.12 20.45
C HIS A 132 -3.13 -16.01 20.04
N TYR A 133 -2.38 -15.21 20.78
CA TYR A 133 -0.96 -14.99 20.56
C TYR A 133 -0.17 -15.53 21.74
N LYS A 134 0.87 -16.32 21.45
CA LYS A 134 1.83 -16.80 22.43
C LYS A 134 3.19 -16.21 22.12
N ILE A 135 3.75 -15.49 23.06
CA ILE A 135 5.12 -14.97 22.98
C ILE A 135 5.98 -15.86 23.86
N LYS A 136 6.96 -16.52 23.28
CA LYS A 136 7.84 -17.48 23.93
C LYS A 136 9.25 -16.98 23.91
N SER A 137 9.95 -17.05 25.05
CA SER A 137 11.37 -16.79 25.18
C SER A 137 12.08 -18.09 25.51
N GLU A 138 13.06 -18.47 24.69
CA GLU A 138 13.87 -19.69 24.87
C GLU A 138 15.35 -19.32 25.00
N LYS A 139 16.05 -20.01 25.90
CA LYS A 139 17.49 -19.91 26.06
C LYS A 139 18.18 -20.71 24.96
N MET A 140 19.10 -20.11 24.26
CA MET A 140 19.89 -20.71 23.20
C MET A 140 21.32 -20.98 23.71
N GLU A 141 22.10 -21.69 22.92
CA GLU A 141 23.52 -21.89 23.20
C GLU A 141 24.27 -20.54 23.27
N GLU A 142 25.36 -20.50 23.99
CA GLU A 142 26.24 -19.30 24.20
C GLU A 142 25.58 -18.12 24.94
N GLY A 143 24.56 -18.34 25.79
CA GLY A 143 23.93 -17.27 26.56
C GLY A 143 23.02 -16.35 25.75
N ARG A 144 22.63 -16.74 24.55
CA ARG A 144 21.65 -16.04 23.71
C ARG A 144 20.24 -16.45 24.13
N ARG A 145 19.28 -15.56 23.90
CA ARG A 145 17.84 -15.90 23.96
C ARG A 145 17.18 -15.63 22.62
N GLU A 146 16.15 -16.40 22.34
CA GLU A 146 15.31 -16.21 21.18
C GLU A 146 13.86 -15.97 21.61
N ILE A 147 13.24 -14.94 21.06
CA ILE A 147 11.80 -14.70 21.21
C ILE A 147 11.10 -15.15 19.94
N ARG A 148 10.03 -15.95 20.13
CA ARG A 148 9.14 -16.39 19.07
C ARG A 148 7.72 -15.94 19.36
N VAL A 149 7.03 -15.43 18.33
CA VAL A 149 5.61 -15.10 18.41
C VAL A 149 4.82 -16.11 17.59
N PHE A 150 3.82 -16.70 18.20
CA PHE A 150 2.89 -17.65 17.59
C PHE A 150 1.52 -17.00 17.50
N CYS A 151 0.79 -17.28 16.41
CA CYS A 151 -0.62 -16.96 16.27
C CYS A 151 -1.38 -18.28 16.08
N ASP A 152 -2.32 -18.59 16.96
CA ASP A 152 -3.06 -19.86 17.00
C ASP A 152 -2.13 -21.08 16.85
N GLU A 153 -1.08 -21.12 17.68
CA GLU A 153 -0.03 -22.15 17.71
C GLU A 153 0.86 -22.24 16.46
N LYS A 154 0.60 -21.45 15.41
CA LYS A 154 1.46 -21.39 14.22
C LYS A 154 2.61 -20.42 14.44
N PRO A 155 3.87 -20.83 14.11
CA PRO A 155 5.01 -19.94 14.24
C PRO A 155 4.85 -18.73 13.32
N GLY A 156 4.92 -17.55 13.90
CA GLY A 156 4.76 -16.28 13.21
C GLY A 156 6.09 -15.59 12.93
N TRP A 157 6.81 -15.24 13.98
CA TRP A 157 8.02 -14.43 13.90
C TRP A 157 9.00 -14.83 14.99
N GLN A 158 10.29 -14.66 14.72
CA GLN A 158 11.35 -14.94 15.67
C GLN A 158 12.47 -13.91 15.61
N MET A 159 13.11 -13.67 16.75
CA MET A 159 14.28 -12.80 16.90
C MET A 159 15.20 -13.33 18.00
N GLY A 160 16.45 -13.55 17.63
CA GLY A 160 17.52 -13.84 18.59
C GLY A 160 18.14 -12.55 19.13
N PHE A 161 18.53 -12.54 20.40
CA PHE A 161 19.26 -11.44 21.03
C PHE A 161 20.26 -11.97 22.06
N SER A 162 21.32 -11.16 22.32
CA SER A 162 22.29 -11.44 23.38
C SER A 162 22.28 -10.28 24.38
N PHE A 163 22.43 -10.59 25.66
CA PHE A 163 22.44 -9.59 26.73
C PHE A 163 23.72 -8.74 26.68
N LEU A 164 23.68 -7.57 26.04
CA LEU A 164 24.80 -6.63 26.00
C LEU A 164 24.66 -5.43 26.93
N THR A 165 23.42 -5.00 27.27
CA THR A 165 23.10 -3.97 28.30
C THR A 165 21.63 -4.00 28.61
N LYS A 166 21.26 -4.31 29.87
CA LYS A 166 19.91 -4.72 30.27
C LYS A 166 18.77 -3.74 29.88
N GLU A 167 18.85 -2.50 30.26
CA GLU A 167 17.72 -1.56 30.20
C GLU A 167 17.37 -1.06 28.78
N LYS A 168 18.37 -0.78 27.93
CA LYS A 168 18.13 -0.35 26.54
C LYS A 168 17.65 -1.49 25.64
N MET A 169 18.04 -2.71 26.00
CA MET A 169 17.67 -3.90 25.23
C MET A 169 16.21 -4.30 25.46
N GLU A 170 15.74 -4.24 26.70
CA GLU A 170 14.36 -4.54 27.07
C GLU A 170 13.38 -3.68 26.29
N LYS A 171 13.57 -2.36 26.27
CA LYS A 171 12.77 -1.40 25.48
C LYS A 171 12.79 -1.71 23.99
N PHE A 172 13.96 -2.02 23.44
CA PHE A 172 14.08 -2.38 22.02
C PHE A 172 13.31 -3.66 21.69
N ILE A 173 13.37 -4.68 22.55
CA ILE A 173 12.70 -5.96 22.33
C ILE A 173 11.18 -5.80 22.43
N ILE A 174 10.68 -5.07 23.43
CA ILE A 174 9.25 -4.74 23.57
C ILE A 174 8.73 -4.06 22.29
N ASP A 175 9.45 -3.01 21.86
CA ASP A 175 9.10 -2.26 20.63
C ASP A 175 9.00 -3.21 19.43
N ARG A 176 10.00 -4.08 19.24
CA ARG A 176 10.02 -5.03 18.13
C ARG A 176 8.90 -6.05 18.16
N VAL A 177 8.62 -6.62 19.32
CA VAL A 177 7.57 -7.64 19.48
C VAL A 177 6.19 -7.02 19.28
N VAL A 178 5.89 -5.89 19.94
CA VAL A 178 4.58 -5.23 19.80
C VAL A 178 4.34 -4.78 18.36
N ARG A 179 5.34 -4.20 17.69
CA ARG A 179 5.25 -3.86 16.25
C ARG A 179 4.95 -5.10 15.41
N GLN A 180 5.62 -6.22 15.67
CA GLN A 180 5.38 -7.43 14.93
C GLN A 180 3.97 -8.00 15.17
N MET A 181 3.48 -7.95 16.40
CA MET A 181 2.10 -8.35 16.72
C MET A 181 1.07 -7.46 16.05
N THR A 182 1.32 -6.15 15.97
CA THR A 182 0.47 -5.21 15.23
C THR A 182 0.43 -5.54 13.73
N MET A 183 1.55 -5.96 13.15
CA MET A 183 1.59 -6.43 11.77
C MET A 183 0.72 -7.66 11.54
N PHE A 184 0.63 -8.55 12.51
CA PHE A 184 -0.33 -9.67 12.45
C PHE A 184 -1.78 -9.21 12.53
N LEU A 185 -2.09 -8.20 13.36
CA LEU A 185 -3.44 -7.63 13.43
C LEU A 185 -3.89 -7.07 12.07
N LEU A 186 -2.99 -6.43 11.35
CA LEU A 186 -3.25 -5.84 10.04
C LEU A 186 -3.20 -6.86 8.90
N ASP A 187 -2.92 -8.14 9.18
CA ASP A 187 -2.67 -9.18 8.18
C ASP A 187 -1.58 -8.80 7.15
N SER A 188 -0.79 -7.76 7.45
CA SER A 188 0.20 -7.17 6.54
C SER A 188 1.44 -8.04 6.33
N GLY A 189 1.41 -9.26 6.88
CA GLY A 189 2.42 -10.28 6.64
C GLY A 189 3.73 -10.09 7.40
N ARG A 190 4.62 -11.07 7.26
CA ARG A 190 5.80 -11.25 8.09
C ARG A 190 7.03 -10.43 7.68
N SER A 191 6.98 -9.71 6.57
CA SER A 191 8.13 -8.98 6.03
C SER A 191 7.88 -7.48 6.02
N ARG A 192 8.88 -6.70 6.48
CA ARG A 192 8.81 -5.24 6.57
C ARG A 192 8.69 -4.54 5.23
N ASN A 193 9.28 -5.05 4.17
CA ASN A 193 9.35 -4.40 2.86
C ASN A 193 8.45 -5.12 1.86
N SER A 194 7.18 -5.32 2.22
CA SER A 194 6.22 -6.05 1.38
C SER A 194 5.06 -5.17 0.88
N SER A 195 4.97 -3.94 1.35
CA SER A 195 3.96 -2.96 0.95
C SER A 195 4.61 -1.78 0.23
N PHE A 196 4.14 -1.49 -0.98
CA PHE A 196 4.71 -0.45 -1.84
C PHE A 196 3.66 0.59 -2.21
N TYR A 197 4.14 1.84 -2.37
CA TYR A 197 3.32 2.93 -2.84
C TYR A 197 3.71 3.31 -4.26
N LEU A 198 2.75 3.34 -5.17
CA LEU A 198 2.92 3.80 -6.54
C LEU A 198 2.13 5.10 -6.71
N PRO A 199 2.79 6.27 -6.72
CA PRO A 199 2.14 7.59 -6.82
C PRO A 199 1.56 7.85 -8.22
N ALA A 200 0.60 8.76 -8.33
CA ALA A 200 0.01 9.14 -9.62
C ALA A 200 1.04 9.72 -10.61
N ALA A 201 1.99 10.52 -10.16
CA ALA A 201 3.00 11.16 -11.02
C ALA A 201 4.27 10.32 -11.25
N ARG A 202 4.18 8.97 -11.20
CA ARG A 202 5.34 8.06 -11.23
C ARG A 202 6.25 8.20 -12.44
N THR A 203 5.71 8.52 -13.63
CA THR A 203 6.50 8.85 -14.81
C THR A 203 7.46 10.01 -14.54
N GLY A 204 6.93 11.12 -13.99
CA GLY A 204 7.74 12.30 -13.65
C GLY A 204 8.80 11.97 -12.60
N PHE A 205 8.43 11.23 -11.58
CA PHE A 205 9.34 10.80 -10.51
C PHE A 205 10.46 9.88 -11.02
N MET A 206 10.14 8.92 -11.90
CA MET A 206 11.14 8.04 -12.50
C MET A 206 12.15 8.80 -13.36
N LEU A 207 11.69 9.74 -14.19
CA LEU A 207 12.56 10.54 -15.05
C LEU A 207 13.40 11.55 -14.27
N ALA A 208 12.84 12.16 -13.21
CA ALA A 208 13.53 13.15 -12.37
C ALA A 208 14.47 12.52 -11.32
N LYS A 209 14.38 11.23 -11.04
CA LYS A 209 15.09 10.51 -9.97
C LYS A 209 16.57 10.85 -9.89
N ASN A 210 17.29 10.69 -11.01
CA ASN A 210 18.73 10.94 -11.06
C ASN A 210 19.10 12.41 -10.79
N THR A 211 18.28 13.34 -11.24
CA THR A 211 18.48 14.79 -11.03
C THR A 211 18.27 15.14 -9.56
N ILE A 212 17.21 14.61 -8.94
CA ILE A 212 16.89 14.82 -7.51
C ILE A 212 18.00 14.26 -6.63
N ASN A 213 18.48 13.05 -6.93
CA ASN A 213 19.60 12.43 -6.22
C ASN A 213 20.91 13.23 -6.37
N GLN A 214 21.17 13.82 -7.52
CA GLN A 214 22.34 14.69 -7.71
C GLN A 214 22.25 15.98 -6.90
N VAL A 215 21.07 16.62 -6.86
CA VAL A 215 20.84 17.83 -6.05
C VAL A 215 20.95 17.50 -4.56
N GLY A 216 20.38 16.41 -4.11
CA GLY A 216 20.50 15.96 -2.71
C GLY A 216 21.95 15.70 -2.31
N ARG A 217 22.72 15.02 -3.16
CA ARG A 217 24.16 14.80 -2.93
C ARG A 217 24.95 16.11 -2.92
N LYS A 218 24.70 17.02 -3.85
CA LYS A 218 25.38 18.35 -3.84
C LYS A 218 25.12 19.09 -2.54
N ARG A 219 23.86 19.15 -2.07
CA ARG A 219 23.51 19.80 -0.80
C ARG A 219 24.18 19.15 0.42
N ALA A 220 24.29 17.81 0.44
CA ALA A 220 24.97 17.09 1.52
C ALA A 220 26.49 17.37 1.58
N PHE A 221 27.10 17.81 0.46
CA PHE A 221 28.51 18.18 0.38
C PHE A 221 28.75 19.70 0.31
N ASP A 222 27.70 20.51 0.34
CA ASP A 222 27.81 21.95 0.29
C ASP A 222 28.11 22.50 1.69
N TRP A 223 29.39 22.77 1.93
CA TRP A 223 29.96 23.14 3.22
C TRP A 223 29.41 24.49 3.73
N GLU A 224 28.97 25.39 2.84
CA GLU A 224 28.35 26.68 3.20
C GLU A 224 26.96 26.48 3.83
N ILE A 225 26.18 25.50 3.37
CA ILE A 225 24.85 25.19 3.91
C ILE A 225 24.96 24.54 5.32
N ILE A 226 26.03 23.78 5.58
CA ILE A 226 26.23 23.09 6.86
C ILE A 226 26.58 24.08 7.98
N LEU A 227 27.19 25.22 7.67
CA LEU A 227 27.64 26.22 8.66
C LEU A 227 26.58 27.28 9.00
N ASP A 228 25.48 27.38 8.26
CA ASP A 228 24.43 28.36 8.48
C ASP A 228 23.46 27.85 9.56
N GLU A 229 23.75 28.17 10.85
CA GLU A 229 22.94 27.79 11.99
C GLU A 229 21.52 28.43 12.01
N GLU A 230 21.31 29.55 11.29
CA GLU A 230 20.01 30.21 11.18
C GLU A 230 19.07 29.47 10.21
N HIS A 231 19.56 28.61 9.33
CA HIS A 231 18.75 27.79 8.43
C HIS A 231 18.51 26.37 8.92
N LYS A 232 18.67 26.13 10.22
CA LYS A 232 18.13 24.93 10.92
C LYS A 232 16.59 24.95 11.02
N THR A 233 15.89 25.49 10.03
CA THR A 233 14.53 25.00 9.75
C THR A 233 14.69 23.57 9.30
N ALA A 234 14.28 22.67 10.19
CA ALA A 234 14.35 21.24 10.04
C ALA A 234 14.34 20.80 8.59
N ASP A 235 15.22 19.88 8.21
CA ASP A 235 15.24 19.16 6.93
C ASP A 235 13.89 18.43 6.70
N VAL A 236 12.82 19.22 6.58
CA VAL A 236 11.50 18.70 6.22
C VAL A 236 11.56 18.48 4.72
N SER A 237 11.66 17.23 4.33
CA SER A 237 11.56 16.87 2.93
C SER A 237 10.31 17.54 2.32
N PRO A 238 10.40 18.17 1.15
CA PRO A 238 9.26 18.80 0.48
C PRO A 238 8.24 17.76 -0.02
N PHE A 239 8.53 16.47 0.13
CA PHE A 239 7.70 15.38 -0.38
C PHE A 239 7.08 14.57 0.77
N PRO A 240 5.85 14.08 0.58
CA PRO A 240 5.25 13.08 1.47
C PRO A 240 6.13 11.82 1.57
N LYS A 241 6.12 11.17 2.70
CA LYS A 241 6.90 9.94 2.93
C LYS A 241 6.54 8.80 1.97
N SER A 242 5.32 8.72 1.49
CA SER A 242 4.91 7.74 0.47
C SER A 242 5.68 7.91 -0.84
N ILE A 243 6.01 9.16 -1.23
CA ILE A 243 6.82 9.46 -2.42
C ILE A 243 8.30 9.18 -2.16
N ILE A 244 8.80 9.54 -0.97
CA ILE A 244 10.19 9.22 -0.57
C ILE A 244 10.37 7.70 -0.58
N HIS A 245 9.45 6.97 0.04
CA HIS A 245 9.47 5.51 0.03
C HIS A 245 9.43 4.91 -1.39
N PHE A 246 8.66 5.51 -2.29
CA PHE A 246 8.66 5.10 -3.70
C PHE A 246 10.06 5.21 -4.32
N TRP A 247 10.77 6.32 -4.10
CA TRP A 247 12.14 6.48 -4.60
C TRP A 247 13.11 5.51 -3.94
N ASP A 248 13.06 5.40 -2.62
CA ASP A 248 13.91 4.47 -1.87
C ASP A 248 13.67 3.03 -2.29
N ALA A 249 12.41 2.65 -2.53
CA ALA A 249 12.08 1.33 -3.05
C ALA A 249 12.72 1.09 -4.42
N MET A 250 12.64 2.07 -5.34
CA MET A 250 13.25 1.97 -6.67
C MET A 250 14.80 1.98 -6.63
N ASP A 251 15.40 2.64 -5.64
CA ASP A 251 16.87 2.66 -5.46
C ASP A 251 17.41 1.39 -4.82
N ASN A 252 16.64 0.76 -3.94
CA ASN A 252 17.06 -0.41 -3.16
C ASN A 252 16.67 -1.76 -3.79
N LEU A 253 16.15 -1.76 -5.03
CA LEU A 253 15.89 -3.01 -5.75
C LEU A 253 17.21 -3.74 -6.06
N ASN A 254 17.26 -5.02 -5.72
CA ASN A 254 18.39 -5.86 -6.11
C ASN A 254 18.24 -6.31 -7.56
N LEU A 255 18.73 -5.49 -8.49
CA LEU A 255 18.58 -5.69 -9.93
C LEU A 255 19.34 -6.92 -10.48
N GLU A 256 20.22 -7.55 -9.68
CA GLU A 256 20.93 -8.78 -10.06
C GLU A 256 20.09 -10.04 -9.89
N ASN A 257 19.04 -9.99 -9.06
CA ASN A 257 18.22 -11.13 -8.67
C ASN A 257 16.79 -11.01 -9.16
N GLU A 258 16.55 -11.27 -10.43
CA GLU A 258 15.19 -11.34 -10.98
C GLU A 258 14.39 -12.50 -10.34
N LYS A 259 13.12 -12.25 -10.02
CA LYS A 259 12.23 -13.21 -9.38
C LYS A 259 11.35 -13.91 -10.40
N GLU A 260 11.42 -15.22 -10.44
CA GLU A 260 10.60 -16.06 -11.33
C GLU A 260 9.13 -16.12 -10.94
N ILE A 261 8.79 -15.77 -9.67
CA ILE A 261 7.43 -15.96 -9.12
C ILE A 261 6.35 -15.18 -9.91
N TYR A 262 6.70 -14.03 -10.49
CA TYR A 262 5.76 -13.18 -11.25
C TYR A 262 6.05 -13.19 -12.75
N LYS A 263 6.89 -14.10 -13.25
CA LYS A 263 7.29 -14.13 -14.66
C LYS A 263 6.10 -14.17 -15.62
N LYS A 264 5.11 -15.03 -15.39
CA LYS A 264 3.90 -15.09 -16.22
C LYS A 264 3.14 -13.77 -16.28
N LEU A 265 3.11 -13.04 -15.15
CA LEU A 265 2.45 -11.74 -15.08
C LEU A 265 3.25 -10.67 -15.84
N ILE A 266 4.57 -10.71 -15.74
CA ILE A 266 5.49 -9.82 -16.47
C ILE A 266 5.39 -10.08 -17.98
N ASP A 267 5.43 -11.33 -18.41
CA ASP A 267 5.28 -11.71 -19.82
C ASP A 267 3.92 -11.22 -20.36
N TRP A 268 2.85 -11.38 -19.56
CA TRP A 268 1.54 -10.89 -19.93
C TRP A 268 1.51 -9.33 -20.09
N ILE A 269 2.18 -8.59 -19.22
CA ILE A 269 2.31 -7.11 -19.32
C ILE A 269 3.05 -6.75 -20.61
N ASN A 270 4.16 -7.46 -20.90
CA ASN A 270 4.99 -7.23 -22.05
C ASN A 270 4.22 -7.44 -23.37
N ASP A 271 3.39 -8.46 -23.43
CA ASP A 271 2.61 -8.81 -24.63
C ASP A 271 1.38 -7.90 -24.81
N ASN A 272 0.72 -7.52 -23.72
CA ASN A 272 -0.60 -6.85 -23.79
C ASN A 272 -0.55 -5.32 -23.56
N MET A 273 0.55 -4.79 -22.98
CA MET A 273 0.58 -3.38 -22.58
C MET A 273 1.81 -2.64 -23.10
N THR A 274 3.01 -3.17 -22.92
CA THR A 274 4.26 -2.47 -23.30
C THR A 274 4.75 -2.82 -24.70
N ASN A 275 4.36 -3.96 -25.25
CA ASN A 275 4.88 -4.50 -26.52
C ASN A 275 6.42 -4.56 -26.55
N GLY A 276 7.01 -5.02 -25.44
CA GLY A 276 8.45 -5.14 -25.25
C GLY A 276 8.83 -5.30 -23.79
N ASN A 277 10.11 -5.49 -23.53
CA ASN A 277 10.68 -5.80 -22.23
C ASN A 277 11.31 -4.57 -21.56
N ILE A 278 11.26 -4.50 -20.25
CA ILE A 278 12.00 -3.54 -19.43
C ILE A 278 13.13 -4.31 -18.75
N GLU A 279 14.38 -3.90 -19.04
CA GLU A 279 15.58 -4.58 -18.56
C GLU A 279 16.55 -3.61 -17.89
N CYS A 280 17.30 -4.13 -16.92
CA CYS A 280 18.44 -3.45 -16.34
C CYS A 280 19.69 -3.86 -17.13
N VAL A 281 20.27 -2.92 -17.90
CA VAL A 281 21.44 -3.20 -18.75
C VAL A 281 22.75 -3.08 -17.97
N ASP A 282 22.77 -2.25 -16.95
CA ASP A 282 23.94 -2.09 -16.07
C ASP A 282 23.47 -2.01 -14.61
N HIS A 283 23.70 -3.09 -13.90
CA HIS A 283 23.30 -3.23 -12.50
C HIS A 283 23.99 -2.22 -11.57
N ASN A 284 25.21 -1.80 -11.89
CA ASN A 284 25.98 -0.86 -11.06
C ASN A 284 25.46 0.58 -11.19
N SER A 285 25.03 0.98 -12.39
CA SER A 285 24.49 2.32 -12.64
C SER A 285 22.96 2.38 -12.54
N GLY A 286 22.28 1.23 -12.40
CA GLY A 286 20.83 1.15 -12.43
C GLY A 286 20.24 1.62 -13.78
N ASN A 287 20.97 1.42 -14.89
CA ASN A 287 20.54 1.84 -16.22
C ASN A 287 19.44 0.90 -16.74
N ILE A 288 18.20 1.42 -16.67
CA ILE A 288 17.00 0.71 -17.13
C ILE A 288 16.69 1.15 -18.56
N GLN A 289 16.45 0.17 -19.42
CA GLN A 289 16.09 0.36 -20.82
C GLN A 289 14.84 -0.43 -21.17
N TYR A 290 14.14 0.05 -22.18
CA TYR A 290 13.03 -0.63 -22.80
C TYR A 290 13.51 -1.26 -24.13
N ILE A 291 13.26 -2.54 -24.32
CA ILE A 291 13.58 -3.29 -25.51
C ILE A 291 12.27 -3.64 -26.22
N PRO A 292 11.91 -2.93 -27.31
CA PRO A 292 10.72 -3.23 -28.10
C PRO A 292 10.77 -4.66 -28.67
N ASN A 293 9.62 -5.31 -28.80
CA ASN A 293 9.56 -6.63 -29.45
C ASN A 293 10.15 -6.56 -30.86
N GLY A 294 11.04 -7.52 -31.18
CA GLY A 294 11.72 -7.60 -32.46
C GLY A 294 12.94 -6.68 -32.63
N MET A 295 13.35 -5.95 -31.58
CA MET A 295 14.57 -5.15 -31.57
C MET A 295 15.61 -5.75 -30.63
N GLU A 296 16.90 -5.64 -31.00
CA GLU A 296 18.02 -6.08 -30.14
C GLU A 296 18.57 -4.94 -29.26
N SER A 297 18.32 -3.69 -29.64
CA SER A 297 18.85 -2.52 -28.93
C SER A 297 17.82 -1.89 -27.99
N GLY A 298 18.23 -1.62 -26.74
CA GLY A 298 17.40 -0.96 -25.76
C GLY A 298 17.29 0.55 -25.98
N ILE A 299 16.13 1.10 -25.64
CA ILE A 299 15.81 2.53 -25.65
C ILE A 299 15.82 3.04 -24.22
N PRO A 300 16.59 4.11 -23.90
CA PRO A 300 16.54 4.70 -22.56
C PRO A 300 15.12 5.17 -22.19
N LEU A 301 14.67 4.99 -20.94
CA LEU A 301 13.31 5.32 -20.50
C LEU A 301 12.86 6.75 -20.89
N ARG A 302 13.78 7.72 -20.84
CA ARG A 302 13.48 9.11 -21.24
C ARG A 302 13.08 9.31 -22.71
N ALA A 303 13.33 8.30 -23.54
CA ALA A 303 13.03 8.32 -24.99
C ALA A 303 11.90 7.34 -25.36
N THR A 304 11.23 6.76 -24.36
CA THR A 304 10.13 5.82 -24.56
C THR A 304 8.75 6.51 -24.42
N SER A 305 7.69 5.78 -24.71
CA SER A 305 6.32 6.28 -24.54
C SER A 305 5.96 6.45 -23.05
N GLY A 306 4.97 7.32 -22.77
CA GLY A 306 4.44 7.48 -21.41
C GLY A 306 3.94 6.18 -20.80
N VAL A 307 3.35 5.29 -21.58
CA VAL A 307 2.88 3.96 -21.12
C VAL A 307 4.02 3.11 -20.57
N VAL A 308 5.13 3.03 -21.30
CA VAL A 308 6.30 2.26 -20.87
C VAL A 308 6.87 2.83 -19.57
N THR A 309 7.06 4.17 -19.52
CA THR A 309 7.60 4.82 -18.32
C THR A 309 6.67 4.66 -17.12
N GLU A 310 5.36 4.72 -17.36
CA GLU A 310 4.31 4.59 -16.34
C GLU A 310 4.27 3.19 -15.71
N LEU A 311 4.46 2.13 -16.51
CA LEU A 311 4.45 0.74 -16.07
C LEU A 311 5.81 0.27 -15.53
N THR A 312 6.88 0.97 -15.84
CA THR A 312 8.24 0.60 -15.41
C THR A 312 8.36 0.33 -13.91
N PRO A 313 7.89 1.21 -12.99
CA PRO A 313 8.02 0.94 -11.55
C PRO A 313 7.33 -0.35 -11.12
N LEU A 314 6.14 -0.61 -11.65
CA LEU A 314 5.39 -1.85 -11.34
C LEU A 314 6.15 -3.09 -11.84
N ILE A 315 6.66 -3.04 -13.08
CA ILE A 315 7.44 -4.16 -13.66
C ILE A 315 8.71 -4.41 -12.85
N LEU A 316 9.40 -3.35 -12.42
CA LEU A 316 10.60 -3.47 -11.59
C LEU A 316 10.28 -4.08 -10.21
N LEU A 317 9.16 -3.70 -9.58
CA LEU A 317 8.71 -4.33 -8.33
C LEU A 317 8.41 -5.82 -8.53
N LEU A 318 7.70 -6.18 -9.60
CA LEU A 318 7.40 -7.58 -9.92
C LEU A 318 8.66 -8.39 -10.21
N LYS A 319 9.67 -7.80 -10.88
CA LYS A 319 10.95 -8.46 -11.20
C LYS A 319 11.85 -8.61 -9.98
N TYR A 320 12.01 -7.56 -9.16
CA TYR A 320 13.14 -7.47 -8.24
C TYR A 320 12.76 -7.30 -6.77
N ALA A 321 11.50 -6.94 -6.42
CA ALA A 321 11.13 -6.81 -5.01
C ALA A 321 11.22 -8.16 -4.29
N ARG A 322 11.88 -8.16 -3.13
CA ARG A 322 12.10 -9.40 -2.35
C ARG A 322 10.78 -10.04 -1.92
N HIS A 323 9.84 -9.20 -1.48
CA HIS A 323 8.51 -9.60 -1.07
C HIS A 323 7.52 -8.54 -1.56
N LEU A 324 6.53 -8.93 -2.34
CA LEU A 324 5.50 -8.04 -2.84
C LEU A 324 4.15 -8.60 -2.43
N ARG A 325 3.51 -8.01 -1.44
CA ARG A 325 2.22 -8.47 -0.92
C ARG A 325 1.11 -7.46 -1.09
N GLU A 326 1.46 -6.18 -1.10
CA GLU A 326 0.49 -5.11 -1.20
C GLU A 326 1.03 -3.94 -2.00
N ILE A 327 0.19 -3.36 -2.81
CA ILE A 327 0.46 -2.13 -3.55
C ILE A 327 -0.66 -1.13 -3.27
N CYS A 328 -0.29 0.02 -2.73
CA CYS A 328 -1.11 1.21 -2.73
C CYS A 328 -0.87 1.96 -4.04
N TYR A 329 -1.85 1.97 -4.94
CA TYR A 329 -1.69 2.39 -6.32
C TYR A 329 -2.57 3.60 -6.63
N GLU A 330 -1.97 4.78 -6.79
CA GLU A 330 -2.69 5.97 -7.23
C GLU A 330 -2.89 5.96 -8.73
N GLU A 331 -4.14 6.17 -9.16
CA GLU A 331 -4.52 6.40 -10.55
C GLU A 331 -3.80 5.48 -11.54
N PRO A 332 -4.03 4.15 -11.50
CA PRO A 332 -3.37 3.21 -12.40
C PRO A 332 -3.67 3.48 -13.88
N GLU A 333 -4.71 4.24 -14.18
CA GLU A 333 -5.10 4.67 -15.53
C GLU A 333 -4.29 5.81 -16.10
N MET A 334 -3.43 6.48 -15.32
CA MET A 334 -2.65 7.63 -15.81
C MET A 334 -1.82 7.27 -17.04
N CYS A 335 -1.75 8.19 -17.99
CA CYS A 335 -1.05 8.03 -19.27
C CYS A 335 -1.53 6.86 -20.15
N LEU A 336 -2.65 6.19 -19.80
CA LEU A 336 -3.16 5.07 -20.56
C LEU A 336 -4.33 5.47 -21.46
N HIS A 337 -4.21 5.10 -22.74
CA HIS A 337 -5.36 5.16 -23.66
C HIS A 337 -6.49 4.23 -23.16
N PRO A 338 -7.79 4.52 -23.42
CA PRO A 338 -8.92 3.72 -22.98
C PRO A 338 -8.75 2.20 -23.15
N GLN A 339 -8.19 1.74 -24.28
CA GLN A 339 -7.91 0.33 -24.52
C GLN A 339 -6.88 -0.25 -23.52
N LEU A 340 -5.90 0.54 -23.11
CA LEU A 340 -4.92 0.12 -22.12
C LEU A 340 -5.45 0.22 -20.69
N GLN A 341 -6.45 1.08 -20.42
CA GLN A 341 -7.16 1.07 -19.15
C GLN A 341 -7.95 -0.23 -18.96
N TYR A 342 -8.49 -0.78 -20.03
CA TYR A 342 -9.09 -2.12 -20.03
C TYR A 342 -8.04 -3.19 -19.66
N GLN A 343 -6.84 -3.14 -20.26
CA GLN A 343 -5.76 -4.06 -19.92
C GLN A 343 -5.25 -3.85 -18.48
N MET A 344 -5.25 -2.60 -18.00
CA MET A 344 -4.88 -2.31 -16.61
C MET A 344 -5.85 -2.93 -15.61
N ALA A 345 -7.16 -2.93 -15.90
CA ALA A 345 -8.14 -3.61 -15.06
C ALA A 345 -7.88 -5.14 -15.00
N ARG A 346 -7.53 -5.77 -16.12
CA ARG A 346 -7.11 -7.18 -16.17
C ARG A 346 -5.85 -7.41 -15.35
N LEU A 347 -4.85 -6.54 -15.51
CA LEU A 347 -3.60 -6.61 -14.76
C LEU A 347 -3.83 -6.55 -13.24
N ILE A 348 -4.68 -5.63 -12.78
CA ILE A 348 -5.07 -5.51 -11.37
C ILE A 348 -5.68 -6.83 -10.86
N ILE A 349 -6.61 -7.41 -11.61
CA ILE A 349 -7.24 -8.70 -11.26
C ILE A 349 -6.18 -9.83 -11.19
N ARG A 350 -5.30 -9.92 -12.19
CA ARG A 350 -4.23 -10.93 -12.24
C ARG A 350 -3.24 -10.79 -11.08
N MET A 351 -2.90 -9.54 -10.69
CA MET A 351 -2.08 -9.29 -9.50
C MET A 351 -2.76 -9.81 -8.23
N VAL A 352 -4.06 -9.55 -8.06
CA VAL A 352 -4.83 -10.05 -6.92
C VAL A 352 -4.89 -11.58 -6.91
N ASN A 353 -5.10 -12.21 -8.06
CA ASN A 353 -5.08 -13.67 -8.18
C ASN A 353 -3.68 -14.26 -7.91
N SER A 354 -2.62 -13.49 -8.18
CA SER A 354 -1.23 -13.81 -7.83
C SER A 354 -0.89 -13.50 -6.35
N LYS A 355 -1.89 -13.23 -5.50
CA LYS A 355 -1.75 -12.94 -4.06
C LYS A 355 -1.07 -11.61 -3.72
N ILE A 356 -1.14 -10.64 -4.61
CA ILE A 356 -0.76 -9.26 -4.36
C ILE A 356 -2.05 -8.49 -4.05
N ASN A 357 -2.18 -7.96 -2.83
CA ASN A 357 -3.31 -7.11 -2.48
C ASN A 357 -3.13 -5.73 -3.14
N ILE A 358 -4.22 -5.18 -3.64
CA ILE A 358 -4.21 -3.88 -4.30
C ILE A 358 -5.20 -2.95 -3.60
N VAL A 359 -4.70 -1.79 -3.15
CA VAL A 359 -5.55 -0.67 -2.76
C VAL A 359 -5.31 0.44 -3.77
N ALA A 360 -6.30 0.76 -4.59
CA ALA A 360 -6.11 1.73 -5.66
C ALA A 360 -7.13 2.87 -5.59
N SER A 361 -6.68 4.08 -5.94
CA SER A 361 -7.57 5.19 -6.26
C SER A 361 -7.74 5.28 -7.77
N THR A 362 -8.96 5.44 -8.27
CA THR A 362 -9.22 5.54 -9.71
C THR A 362 -10.32 6.53 -10.03
N HIS A 363 -10.19 7.18 -11.19
CA HIS A 363 -11.20 8.00 -11.84
C HIS A 363 -11.72 7.35 -13.12
N SER A 364 -11.27 6.13 -13.44
CA SER A 364 -11.64 5.42 -14.67
C SER A 364 -12.91 4.60 -14.50
N ASP A 365 -13.97 5.00 -15.19
CA ASP A 365 -15.17 4.19 -15.35
C ASP A 365 -14.87 2.88 -16.10
N ILE A 366 -13.92 2.91 -17.05
CA ILE A 366 -13.50 1.74 -17.83
C ILE A 366 -12.94 0.64 -16.93
N ILE A 367 -12.10 1.00 -15.96
CA ILE A 367 -11.52 0.04 -15.00
C ILE A 367 -12.66 -0.61 -14.19
N ILE A 368 -13.58 0.19 -13.63
CA ILE A 368 -14.69 -0.32 -12.83
C ILE A 368 -15.63 -1.19 -13.67
N GLN A 369 -15.98 -0.74 -14.87
CA GLN A 369 -16.87 -1.49 -15.75
C GLN A 369 -16.28 -2.84 -16.15
N HIS A 370 -14.97 -2.88 -16.43
CA HIS A 370 -14.30 -4.15 -16.76
C HIS A 370 -14.26 -5.10 -15.55
N ILE A 371 -13.92 -4.58 -14.35
CA ILE A 371 -13.96 -5.37 -13.12
C ILE A 371 -15.36 -5.94 -12.89
N ASN A 372 -16.41 -5.14 -13.08
CA ASN A 372 -17.79 -5.62 -12.99
C ASN A 372 -18.09 -6.76 -13.96
N ASN A 373 -17.66 -6.63 -15.23
CA ASN A 373 -17.84 -7.70 -16.23
C ASN A 373 -17.15 -9.00 -15.77
N MET A 374 -15.93 -8.92 -15.23
CA MET A 374 -15.19 -10.09 -14.76
C MET A 374 -15.82 -10.71 -13.51
N CYS A 375 -16.42 -9.90 -12.64
CA CYS A 375 -17.19 -10.40 -11.49
C CYS A 375 -18.46 -11.14 -11.94
N GLN A 376 -19.19 -10.60 -12.92
CA GLN A 376 -20.38 -11.25 -13.48
C GLN A 376 -20.04 -12.58 -14.14
N MET A 377 -18.97 -12.63 -14.96
CA MET A 377 -18.51 -13.85 -15.61
C MET A 377 -18.03 -14.90 -14.58
N CYS A 378 -17.37 -14.46 -13.52
CA CYS A 378 -16.99 -15.33 -12.40
C CYS A 378 -18.23 -15.89 -11.69
N GLY A 379 -19.22 -15.05 -11.39
CA GLY A 379 -20.47 -15.46 -10.75
C GLY A 379 -21.35 -16.37 -11.62
N ALA A 380 -21.26 -16.24 -12.94
CA ALA A 380 -21.96 -17.09 -13.92
C ALA A 380 -21.21 -18.39 -14.26
N ASP A 381 -20.05 -18.63 -13.66
CA ASP A 381 -19.15 -19.77 -13.94
C ASP A 381 -18.88 -19.96 -15.44
N ALA A 382 -18.47 -18.86 -16.12
CA ALA A 382 -18.22 -18.85 -17.55
C ALA A 382 -17.18 -19.94 -17.96
N ASP A 383 -17.48 -20.68 -19.02
CA ASP A 383 -16.60 -21.75 -19.51
C ASP A 383 -15.39 -21.20 -20.29
N ASP A 384 -14.34 -22.03 -20.43
CA ASP A 384 -13.08 -21.62 -21.06
C ASP A 384 -13.28 -21.23 -22.53
N LYS A 385 -14.19 -21.87 -23.24
CA LYS A 385 -14.50 -21.53 -24.66
C LYS A 385 -15.11 -20.15 -24.79
N THR A 386 -15.95 -19.76 -23.83
CA THR A 386 -16.55 -18.43 -23.78
C THR A 386 -15.48 -17.38 -23.47
N LEU A 387 -14.55 -17.67 -22.53
CA LEU A 387 -13.45 -16.80 -22.20
C LEU A 387 -12.51 -16.60 -23.40
N GLU A 388 -12.08 -17.67 -24.05
CA GLU A 388 -11.21 -17.63 -25.25
C GLU A 388 -11.82 -16.77 -26.37
N ARG A 389 -13.12 -16.91 -26.65
CA ARG A 389 -13.79 -16.07 -27.65
C ARG A 389 -13.76 -14.60 -27.36
N MET A 390 -13.64 -14.24 -26.07
CA MET A 390 -13.52 -12.86 -25.62
C MET A 390 -12.06 -12.40 -25.43
N GLY A 391 -11.08 -13.26 -25.73
CA GLY A 391 -9.66 -12.99 -25.50
C GLY A 391 -9.29 -12.93 -24.02
N LEU A 392 -10.02 -13.67 -23.18
CA LEU A 392 -9.86 -13.75 -21.73
C LEU A 392 -9.44 -15.16 -21.31
N ASP A 393 -8.98 -15.30 -20.10
CA ASP A 393 -8.71 -16.57 -19.43
C ASP A 393 -9.13 -16.54 -17.95
N ARG A 394 -8.95 -17.66 -17.23
CA ARG A 394 -9.36 -17.80 -15.83
C ARG A 394 -8.66 -16.80 -14.89
N GLU A 395 -7.46 -16.34 -15.23
CA GLU A 395 -6.72 -15.37 -14.41
C GLU A 395 -7.35 -13.97 -14.46
N ASP A 396 -8.18 -13.68 -15.46
CA ASP A 396 -8.91 -12.43 -15.59
C ASP A 396 -10.16 -12.38 -14.69
N LEU A 397 -10.64 -13.53 -14.19
CA LEU A 397 -11.87 -13.59 -13.38
C LEU A 397 -11.58 -13.28 -11.92
N ILE A 398 -12.50 -12.58 -11.27
CA ILE A 398 -12.42 -12.26 -9.86
C ILE A 398 -13.78 -12.41 -9.19
N SER A 399 -13.81 -13.03 -8.00
CA SER A 399 -15.03 -13.11 -7.21
C SER A 399 -15.29 -11.80 -6.47
N VAL A 400 -16.56 -11.40 -6.41
CA VAL A 400 -17.02 -10.13 -5.83
C VAL A 400 -16.67 -10.00 -4.34
N ASP A 401 -16.59 -11.11 -3.61
CA ASP A 401 -16.20 -11.14 -2.21
C ASP A 401 -14.72 -10.74 -1.95
N LYS A 402 -13.88 -10.76 -2.99
CA LYS A 402 -12.50 -10.27 -2.93
C LYS A 402 -12.38 -8.76 -3.11
N ILE A 403 -13.48 -8.03 -3.35
CA ILE A 403 -13.48 -6.63 -3.73
C ILE A 403 -14.20 -5.77 -2.70
N ALA A 404 -13.62 -4.62 -2.37
CA ALA A 404 -14.28 -3.56 -1.64
C ALA A 404 -14.19 -2.25 -2.45
N VAL A 405 -15.31 -1.60 -2.69
CA VAL A 405 -15.38 -0.32 -3.41
C VAL A 405 -15.90 0.75 -2.47
N TYR A 406 -15.21 1.88 -2.41
CA TYR A 406 -15.54 3.03 -1.58
C TYR A 406 -15.70 4.27 -2.42
N GLN A 407 -16.87 4.91 -2.33
CA GLN A 407 -17.13 6.18 -2.98
C GLN A 407 -16.86 7.35 -2.04
N PHE A 408 -16.07 8.30 -2.53
CA PHE A 408 -15.79 9.57 -1.87
C PHE A 408 -16.72 10.63 -2.39
N LYS A 409 -17.69 11.03 -1.56
CA LYS A 409 -18.70 12.06 -1.89
C LYS A 409 -18.35 13.36 -1.23
N GLY A 410 -17.99 14.38 -2.02
CA GLY A 410 -17.79 15.75 -1.55
C GLY A 410 -19.09 16.47 -1.27
N ASN A 411 -19.21 17.11 -0.10
CA ASN A 411 -20.32 17.99 0.24
C ASN A 411 -19.82 19.17 1.09
N ALA A 412 -20.05 20.41 0.61
CA ALA A 412 -19.70 21.65 1.33
C ALA A 412 -18.27 21.68 1.94
N GLY A 413 -17.27 21.20 1.18
CA GLY A 413 -15.88 21.20 1.61
C GLY A 413 -15.45 20.01 2.47
N LYS A 414 -16.36 19.13 2.81
CA LYS A 414 -16.12 17.86 3.51
C LYS A 414 -16.39 16.68 2.59
N THR A 415 -15.83 15.53 2.93
CA THR A 415 -16.01 14.27 2.19
C THR A 415 -16.49 13.18 3.13
N ARG A 416 -17.54 12.47 2.71
CA ARG A 416 -17.95 11.21 3.31
C ARG A 416 -17.50 10.06 2.42
N VAL A 417 -17.04 9.01 3.07
CA VAL A 417 -16.60 7.78 2.39
C VAL A 417 -17.64 6.70 2.66
N GLU A 418 -18.28 6.24 1.58
CA GLU A 418 -19.36 5.26 1.66
C GLU A 418 -18.94 3.98 0.93
N ARG A 419 -19.17 2.83 1.56
CA ARG A 419 -18.95 1.54 0.91
C ARG A 419 -20.04 1.30 -0.12
N ILE A 420 -19.67 0.97 -1.35
CA ILE A 420 -20.59 0.48 -2.38
C ILE A 420 -20.73 -1.03 -2.21
N LEU A 421 -21.95 -1.47 -1.90
CA LEU A 421 -22.23 -2.90 -1.85
C LEU A 421 -22.53 -3.42 -3.27
N PRO A 422 -22.10 -4.64 -3.59
CA PRO A 422 -22.37 -5.22 -4.89
C PRO A 422 -23.85 -5.57 -5.04
N GLU A 423 -24.39 -5.35 -6.24
CA GLU A 423 -25.71 -5.80 -6.68
C GLU A 423 -25.52 -6.64 -7.94
N ASP A 424 -26.03 -7.86 -7.97
CA ASP A 424 -25.88 -8.79 -9.10
C ASP A 424 -24.43 -8.95 -9.58
N ASN A 425 -23.49 -9.12 -8.64
CA ASN A 425 -22.04 -9.18 -8.86
C ASN A 425 -21.45 -7.93 -9.54
N THR A 426 -22.06 -6.77 -9.38
CA THR A 426 -21.56 -5.50 -9.92
C THR A 426 -21.53 -4.39 -8.87
N PHE A 427 -20.62 -3.44 -9.04
CA PHE A 427 -20.53 -2.22 -8.25
C PHE A 427 -21.03 -1.04 -9.08
N LYS A 428 -22.16 -0.46 -8.69
CA LYS A 428 -22.71 0.75 -9.34
C LYS A 428 -22.13 1.97 -8.67
N VAL A 429 -21.26 2.72 -9.37
CA VAL A 429 -20.64 3.95 -8.87
C VAL A 429 -21.49 5.15 -9.27
N PRO A 430 -22.26 5.79 -8.35
CA PRO A 430 -23.20 6.86 -8.69
C PRO A 430 -22.52 8.06 -9.36
N SER A 431 -21.34 8.48 -8.91
CA SER A 431 -20.63 9.64 -9.49
C SER A 431 -20.30 9.47 -10.98
N PHE A 432 -19.95 8.26 -11.42
CA PHE A 432 -19.70 7.95 -12.82
C PHE A 432 -20.99 7.96 -13.64
N MET A 433 -22.07 7.37 -13.10
CA MET A 433 -23.37 7.37 -13.74
C MET A 433 -23.92 8.78 -13.92
N ASP A 434 -23.77 9.65 -12.91
CA ASP A 434 -24.22 11.04 -12.99
C ASP A 434 -23.39 11.85 -13.99
N ALA A 435 -22.08 11.62 -14.05
CA ALA A 435 -21.21 12.25 -15.06
C ALA A 435 -21.62 11.87 -16.49
N LEU A 436 -21.85 10.56 -16.75
CA LEU A 436 -22.30 10.07 -18.05
C LEU A 436 -23.66 10.63 -18.44
N LYS A 437 -24.63 10.64 -17.51
CA LYS A 437 -25.96 11.25 -17.76
C LYS A 437 -25.86 12.73 -18.11
N ASN A 438 -25.01 13.47 -17.36
CA ASN A 438 -24.81 14.90 -17.60
C ASN A 438 -24.20 15.17 -18.99
N ILE A 439 -23.22 14.35 -19.41
CA ILE A 439 -22.62 14.45 -20.74
C ILE A 439 -23.65 14.13 -21.80
N LEU A 440 -24.40 13.03 -21.65
CA LEU A 440 -25.44 12.62 -22.61
C LEU A 440 -26.50 13.70 -22.75
N ASN A 441 -27.03 14.24 -21.64
CA ASN A 441 -28.05 15.30 -21.68
C ASN A 441 -27.53 16.56 -22.39
N LYS A 442 -26.26 16.95 -22.16
CA LYS A 442 -25.66 18.07 -22.89
C LYS A 442 -25.48 17.77 -24.36
N THR A 443 -25.11 16.54 -24.74
CA THR A 443 -24.97 16.13 -26.14
C THR A 443 -26.33 16.17 -26.85
N ILE A 444 -27.39 15.69 -26.18
CA ILE A 444 -28.78 15.77 -26.72
C ILE A 444 -29.18 17.23 -26.91
N ALA A 445 -28.99 18.07 -25.87
CA ALA A 445 -29.33 19.48 -25.98
C ALA A 445 -28.57 20.22 -27.11
N VAL A 446 -27.29 19.88 -27.33
CA VAL A 446 -26.52 20.40 -28.49
C VAL A 446 -27.11 19.89 -29.80
N SER A 447 -27.46 18.59 -29.89
CA SER A 447 -28.07 18.01 -31.07
C SER A 447 -29.40 18.68 -31.40
N ASP A 448 -30.26 18.93 -30.41
CA ASP A 448 -31.54 19.61 -30.57
C ASP A 448 -31.37 21.05 -31.08
N ILE A 449 -30.32 21.77 -30.60
CA ILE A 449 -30.01 23.13 -31.09
C ILE A 449 -29.48 23.09 -32.53
N VAL A 450 -28.66 22.10 -32.87
CA VAL A 450 -27.99 22.06 -34.20
C VAL A 450 -28.87 21.47 -35.29
N TYR A 451 -29.71 20.50 -34.93
CA TYR A 451 -30.49 19.71 -35.90
C TYR A 451 -32.02 19.81 -35.70
N GLY A 452 -32.48 20.47 -34.64
CA GLY A 452 -33.91 20.56 -34.29
C GLY A 452 -34.68 21.72 -34.90
N GLU A 453 -34.10 22.49 -35.83
CA GLU A 453 -34.78 23.62 -36.53
C GLU A 453 -35.41 23.26 -37.90
N ASP A 454 -35.56 21.97 -38.24
CA ASP A 454 -36.25 21.55 -39.46
C ASP A 454 -37.50 20.70 -39.10
N ASP A 455 -38.50 21.36 -38.47
CA ASP A 455 -39.92 20.95 -38.51
C ASP A 455 -40.86 22.17 -38.38
#